data_1671f2ad1d74f4ab78953b9d06b18027
#
_entry.id   1671f2ad1d74f4ab78953b9d06b18027
#
_cell.length_a   1.000
_cell.length_b   1.000
_cell.length_c   1.000
_cell.angle_alpha   90.00
_cell.angle_beta   90.00
_cell.angle_gamma   90.00
#
_symmetry.space_group_name_H-M   'P 1'
#
loop_
_entity.id
_entity.type
_entity.pdbx_description
1 polymer ?
#
loop_
_entity_poly.entity_id
_entity_poly.type
_entity_poly.pdbx_seq_one_letter_code
_entity_poly.pdbx_strand_id
1 'polypeptide(L)'
;MREIGEVPGDGVSLQHIPAQDRLQALQELTGNNIIITCGDYRDLDFESDAVIYADPPYRGTERYGAGFDNDAFIAWAEEQKPPVYVSEADYIDRWDIIWSKQKQELMCVGGHKKRTERTEILYKVVKK
;
A
#
# COMPACT_ATOMS: atom_id res chain seq x y z
N MET A 1 -9.54 3.63 -20.20
CA MET A 1 -8.78 2.87 -19.19
C MET A 1 -9.76 2.14 -18.31
N ARG A 2 -9.76 0.85 -18.35
CA ARG A 2 -10.63 0.06 -17.47
C ARG A 2 -10.05 0.09 -16.06
N GLU A 3 -10.86 0.43 -15.09
CA GLU A 3 -10.48 0.27 -13.69
C GLU A 3 -10.22 -1.20 -13.38
N ILE A 4 -9.07 -1.47 -12.75
CA ILE A 4 -8.72 -2.80 -12.28
C ILE A 4 -9.60 -3.08 -11.05
N GLY A 5 -10.64 -3.88 -11.19
CA GLY A 5 -11.55 -4.20 -10.08
C GLY A 5 -13.00 -4.44 -10.48
N GLU A 6 -13.41 -4.06 -11.67
CA GLU A 6 -14.70 -4.49 -12.17
C GLU A 6 -14.60 -5.85 -12.85
N VAL A 7 -15.13 -6.86 -12.19
CA VAL A 7 -15.41 -8.14 -12.81
C VAL A 7 -16.76 -8.00 -13.51
N PRO A 8 -16.81 -8.05 -14.85
CA PRO A 8 -18.09 -7.96 -15.54
C PRO A 8 -18.93 -9.19 -15.18
N GLY A 9 -20.08 -8.98 -14.59
CA GLY A 9 -21.20 -9.86 -14.72
C GLY A 9 -21.85 -10.37 -13.44
N ASP A 10 -21.20 -10.91 -12.44
CA ASP A 10 -21.91 -11.69 -11.40
C ASP A 10 -21.59 -11.32 -9.95
N GLY A 11 -20.90 -10.21 -9.74
CA GLY A 11 -20.65 -9.70 -8.40
C GLY A 11 -19.72 -10.57 -7.54
N VAL A 12 -18.91 -11.42 -8.15
CA VAL A 12 -17.88 -12.16 -7.43
C VAL A 12 -16.77 -11.21 -7.02
N SER A 13 -16.65 -10.99 -5.71
CA SER A 13 -15.54 -10.20 -5.17
C SER A 13 -14.21 -10.87 -5.46
N LEU A 14 -13.22 -10.09 -5.92
CA LEU A 14 -11.83 -10.54 -6.11
C LEU A 14 -11.22 -11.16 -4.84
N GLN A 15 -11.76 -10.89 -3.67
CA GLN A 15 -11.33 -11.46 -2.39
C GLN A 15 -11.57 -12.97 -2.29
N HIS A 16 -12.49 -13.54 -3.08
CA HIS A 16 -12.80 -14.97 -3.09
C HIS A 16 -12.00 -15.77 -4.12
N ILE A 17 -11.18 -15.10 -4.92
CA ILE A 17 -10.31 -15.75 -5.91
C ILE A 17 -8.98 -16.11 -5.22
N PRO A 18 -8.48 -17.35 -5.36
CA PRO A 18 -7.17 -17.73 -4.85
C PRO A 18 -6.07 -16.77 -5.30
N ALA A 19 -5.09 -16.50 -4.44
CA ALA A 19 -4.04 -15.53 -4.71
C ALA A 19 -3.28 -15.83 -6.03
N GLN A 20 -3.01 -17.10 -6.30
CA GLN A 20 -2.34 -17.52 -7.53
C GLN A 20 -3.15 -17.20 -8.79
N ASP A 21 -4.46 -17.39 -8.74
CA ASP A 21 -5.35 -17.10 -9.88
C ASP A 21 -5.46 -15.59 -10.10
N ARG A 22 -5.43 -14.79 -9.04
CA ARG A 22 -5.37 -13.32 -9.15
C ARG A 22 -4.10 -12.84 -9.81
N LEU A 23 -2.96 -13.42 -9.45
CA LEU A 23 -1.67 -13.10 -10.07
C LEU A 23 -1.65 -13.46 -11.54
N GLN A 24 -2.13 -14.63 -11.89
CA GLN A 24 -2.21 -15.08 -13.28
C GLN A 24 -3.13 -14.19 -14.10
N ALA A 25 -4.29 -13.81 -13.57
CA ALA A 25 -5.21 -12.89 -14.22
C ALA A 25 -4.58 -11.50 -14.46
N LEU A 26 -3.85 -10.97 -13.48
CA LEU A 26 -3.12 -9.71 -13.64
C LEU A 26 -2.03 -9.80 -14.71
N GLN A 27 -1.28 -10.89 -14.77
CA GLN A 27 -0.25 -11.12 -15.78
C GLN A 27 -0.86 -11.23 -17.19
N GLU A 28 -1.98 -11.90 -17.34
CA GLU A 28 -2.70 -12.01 -18.60
C GLU A 28 -3.25 -10.65 -19.08
N LEU A 29 -3.77 -9.84 -18.14
CA LEU A 29 -4.29 -8.51 -18.46
C LEU A 29 -3.20 -7.50 -18.86
N THR A 30 -1.99 -7.66 -18.37
CA THR A 30 -0.91 -6.69 -18.53
C THR A 30 0.17 -7.13 -19.52
N GLY A 31 0.03 -8.28 -20.17
CA GLY A 31 0.98 -8.77 -21.16
C GLY A 31 2.35 -9.14 -20.59
N ASN A 32 2.40 -9.65 -19.35
CA ASN A 32 3.61 -10.07 -18.63
C ASN A 32 4.61 -8.94 -18.29
N ASN A 33 4.17 -7.68 -18.27
CA ASN A 33 5.01 -6.55 -17.86
C ASN A 33 5.07 -6.36 -16.34
N ILE A 34 4.42 -7.22 -15.56
CA ILE A 34 4.41 -7.19 -14.10
C ILE A 34 5.26 -8.34 -13.58
N ILE A 35 6.21 -8.02 -12.71
CA ILE A 35 7.00 -8.98 -11.94
C ILE A 35 6.50 -8.93 -10.49
N ILE A 36 6.10 -10.08 -9.95
CA ILE A 36 5.60 -10.18 -8.58
C ILE A 36 6.57 -11.03 -7.79
N THR A 37 7.03 -10.47 -6.67
CA THR A 37 7.95 -11.14 -5.75
C THR A 37 7.42 -11.07 -4.33
N CYS A 38 7.87 -11.99 -3.49
CA CYS A 38 7.57 -11.98 -2.06
C CYS A 38 8.89 -12.05 -1.29
N GLY A 39 9.08 -11.14 -0.33
CA GLY A 39 10.30 -11.07 0.45
C GLY A 39 10.36 -9.81 1.30
N ASP A 40 11.51 -9.56 1.89
CA ASP A 40 11.77 -8.35 2.65
C ASP A 40 12.01 -7.18 1.69
N TYR A 41 11.35 -6.03 1.96
CA TYR A 41 11.50 -4.83 1.13
C TYR A 41 12.93 -4.31 1.07
N ARG A 42 13.72 -4.58 2.11
CA ARG A 42 15.12 -4.15 2.18
C ARG A 42 16.03 -4.86 1.18
N ASP A 43 15.62 -6.02 0.70
CA ASP A 43 16.36 -6.82 -0.28
C ASP A 43 16.02 -6.45 -1.74
N LEU A 44 15.12 -5.48 -1.94
CA LEU A 44 14.74 -5.05 -3.29
C LEU A 44 15.77 -4.10 -3.88
N ASP A 45 16.19 -4.40 -5.11
CA ASP A 45 16.98 -3.51 -5.95
C ASP A 45 16.09 -2.80 -6.97
N PHE A 46 16.34 -1.53 -7.18
CA PHE A 46 15.59 -0.71 -8.12
C PHE A 46 16.51 -0.12 -9.18
N GLU A 47 16.02 -0.10 -10.41
CA GLU A 47 16.66 0.61 -11.51
C GLU A 47 16.66 2.13 -11.24
N SER A 48 17.63 2.83 -11.85
CA SER A 48 17.84 4.27 -11.58
C SER A 48 16.68 5.16 -12.02
N ASP A 49 15.87 4.70 -12.97
CA ASP A 49 14.67 5.39 -13.47
C ASP A 49 13.36 4.87 -12.86
N ALA A 50 13.46 4.03 -11.84
CA ALA A 50 12.30 3.52 -11.11
C ALA A 50 11.59 4.61 -10.30
N VAL A 51 10.33 4.38 -10.01
CA VAL A 51 9.55 5.11 -8.99
C VAL A 51 9.06 4.08 -7.98
N ILE A 52 9.28 4.35 -6.72
CA ILE A 52 8.87 3.46 -5.63
C ILE A 52 7.57 3.98 -5.03
N TYR A 53 6.55 3.14 -4.99
CA TYR A 53 5.36 3.34 -4.19
C TYR A 53 5.31 2.30 -3.09
N ALA A 54 5.22 2.73 -1.85
CA ALA A 54 5.16 1.87 -0.68
C ALA A 54 3.86 2.07 0.09
N ASP A 55 3.27 0.96 0.49
CA ASP A 55 2.08 0.91 1.34
C ASP A 55 2.37 0.04 2.57
N PRO A 56 3.17 0.56 3.52
CA PRO A 56 3.55 -0.19 4.72
C PRO A 56 2.35 -0.37 5.66
N PRO A 57 2.42 -1.32 6.59
CA PRO A 57 1.46 -1.38 7.69
C PRO A 57 1.42 -0.04 8.43
N TYR A 58 0.23 0.53 8.57
CA TYR A 58 0.06 1.80 9.26
C TYR A 58 0.42 1.67 10.74
N ARG A 59 1.04 2.70 11.28
CA ARG A 59 1.37 2.77 12.70
C ARG A 59 0.13 2.51 13.56
N GLY A 60 0.28 1.70 14.60
CA GLY A 60 -0.82 1.36 15.52
C GLY A 60 -1.83 0.35 14.99
N THR A 61 -1.64 -0.21 13.81
CA THR A 61 -2.46 -1.32 13.33
C THR A 61 -1.81 -2.66 13.71
N GLU A 62 -2.32 -3.30 14.75
CA GLU A 62 -1.85 -4.62 15.19
C GLU A 62 -2.17 -5.76 14.21
N ARG A 63 -2.94 -5.50 13.16
CA ARG A 63 -3.45 -6.51 12.21
C ARG A 63 -2.36 -7.22 11.40
N TYR A 64 -1.18 -6.65 11.28
CA TYR A 64 -0.09 -7.19 10.45
C TYR A 64 1.06 -7.75 11.28
N GLY A 65 0.81 -8.09 12.55
CA GLY A 65 1.78 -8.67 13.45
C GLY A 65 2.62 -7.61 14.17
N ALA A 66 2.87 -7.87 15.45
CA ALA A 66 3.87 -7.14 16.22
C ALA A 66 5.23 -7.33 15.54
N GLY A 67 5.80 -6.29 14.91
CA GLY A 67 7.15 -6.43 14.39
C GLY A 67 7.49 -5.61 13.14
N PHE A 68 6.58 -4.83 12.56
CA PHE A 68 7.01 -3.91 11.51
C PHE A 68 7.72 -2.70 12.12
N ASP A 69 9.00 -2.56 11.80
CA ASP A 69 9.82 -1.46 12.29
C ASP A 69 9.63 -0.23 11.39
N ASN A 70 8.78 0.68 11.84
CA ASN A 70 8.47 1.91 11.11
C ASN A 70 9.68 2.84 11.00
N ASP A 71 10.54 2.90 12.02
CA ASP A 71 11.71 3.76 11.99
C ASP A 71 12.76 3.24 11.00
N ALA A 72 12.96 1.93 10.94
CA ALA A 72 13.81 1.30 9.94
C ALA A 72 13.26 1.50 8.52
N PHE A 73 11.94 1.45 8.35
CA PHE A 73 11.31 1.72 7.06
C PHE A 73 11.50 3.17 6.61
N ILE A 74 11.33 4.13 7.51
CA ILE A 74 11.56 5.55 7.22
C ILE A 74 13.01 5.79 6.79
N ALA A 75 13.97 5.24 7.53
CA ALA A 75 15.39 5.34 7.18
C ALA A 75 15.67 4.72 5.81
N TRP A 76 15.14 3.54 5.54
CA TRP A 76 15.27 2.89 4.24
C TRP A 76 14.70 3.73 3.11
N ALA A 77 13.49 4.29 3.29
CA ALA A 77 12.84 5.11 2.27
C ALA A 77 13.64 6.37 1.91
N GLU A 78 14.26 6.99 2.90
CA GLU A 78 15.08 8.18 2.73
C GLU A 78 16.44 7.91 2.06
N GLU A 79 16.92 6.69 2.09
CA GLU A 79 18.18 6.27 1.48
C GLU A 79 18.04 5.84 0.01
N GLN A 80 16.82 5.60 -0.46
CA GLN A 80 16.61 5.13 -1.83
C GLN A 80 16.98 6.21 -2.85
N LYS A 81 17.62 5.82 -3.95
CA LYS A 81 17.94 6.73 -5.07
C LYS A 81 16.71 7.16 -5.87
N PRO A 82 15.81 6.23 -6.26
CA PRO A 82 14.59 6.60 -6.96
C PRO A 82 13.64 7.43 -6.07
N PRO A 83 12.72 8.21 -6.66
CA PRO A 83 11.66 8.87 -5.90
C PRO A 83 10.81 7.84 -5.15
N VAL A 84 10.49 8.12 -3.90
CA VAL A 84 9.67 7.26 -3.04
C VAL A 84 8.40 7.99 -2.63
N TYR A 85 7.27 7.33 -2.84
CA TYR A 85 5.95 7.77 -2.39
C TYR A 85 5.41 6.76 -1.39
N VAL A 86 4.82 7.24 -0.31
CA VAL A 86 4.35 6.39 0.80
C VAL A 86 2.92 6.74 1.17
N SER A 87 2.06 5.72 1.21
CA SER A 87 0.73 5.84 1.83
C SER A 87 0.84 5.62 3.33
N GLU A 88 0.24 6.51 4.12
CA GLU A 88 0.24 6.41 5.57
C GLU A 88 -1.00 7.09 6.16
N ALA A 89 -1.41 6.67 7.35
CA ALA A 89 -2.49 7.30 8.10
C ALA A 89 -1.99 8.32 9.13
N ASP A 90 -0.78 8.13 9.64
CA ASP A 90 -0.17 9.01 10.61
C ASP A 90 0.59 10.16 9.97
N TYR A 91 0.67 11.26 10.71
CA TYR A 91 1.43 12.43 10.28
C TYR A 91 2.94 12.19 10.44
N ILE A 92 3.66 12.42 9.33
CA ILE A 92 5.12 12.39 9.27
C ILE A 92 5.58 13.81 8.88
N ASP A 93 6.14 14.53 9.82
CA ASP A 93 6.45 15.95 9.70
C ASP A 93 7.62 16.28 8.75
N ARG A 94 8.44 15.30 8.42
CA ARG A 94 9.65 15.46 7.63
C ARG A 94 9.49 15.14 6.13
N TRP A 95 8.32 14.70 5.72
CA TRP A 95 8.00 14.38 4.32
C TRP A 95 6.93 15.30 3.76
N ASP A 96 6.93 15.50 2.46
CA ASP A 96 5.95 16.34 1.79
C ASP A 96 4.63 15.61 1.60
N ILE A 97 3.55 16.20 2.07
CA ILE A 97 2.20 15.71 1.78
C ILE A 97 1.82 16.17 0.38
N ILE A 98 1.58 15.22 -0.53
CA ILE A 98 1.11 15.53 -1.88
C ILE A 98 -0.39 15.30 -2.06
N TRP A 99 -0.99 14.51 -1.19
CA TRP A 99 -2.43 14.28 -1.19
C TRP A 99 -2.89 13.78 0.18
N SER A 100 -4.10 14.18 0.59
CA SER A 100 -4.73 13.64 1.78
C SER A 100 -6.24 13.60 1.65
N LYS A 101 -6.88 12.61 2.28
CA LYS A 101 -8.32 12.46 2.32
C LYS A 101 -8.78 11.90 3.66
N GLN A 102 -9.80 12.51 4.22
CA GLN A 102 -10.50 11.93 5.35
C GLN A 102 -11.53 10.92 4.87
N LYS A 103 -11.50 9.73 5.45
CA LYS A 103 -12.50 8.68 5.24
C LYS A 103 -13.24 8.39 6.54
N GLN A 104 -14.53 8.15 6.39
CA GLN A 104 -15.33 7.58 7.48
C GLN A 104 -15.39 6.07 7.28
N GLU A 105 -14.87 5.31 8.21
CA GLU A 105 -14.96 3.86 8.21
C GLU A 105 -16.00 3.40 9.24
N LEU A 106 -16.82 2.44 8.83
CA LEU A 106 -17.71 1.72 9.73
C LEU A 106 -16.95 0.52 10.30
N MET A 107 -16.57 0.61 11.57
CA MET A 107 -15.98 -0.53 12.27
C MET A 107 -17.04 -1.23 13.11
N CYS A 108 -17.08 -2.54 13.04
CA CYS A 108 -17.86 -3.37 13.96
C CYS A 108 -16.98 -3.73 15.17
N VAL A 109 -17.30 -3.16 16.31
CA VAL A 109 -16.64 -3.49 17.59
C VAL A 109 -17.70 -4.03 18.54
N GLY A 110 -17.55 -5.30 18.96
CA GLY A 110 -18.47 -5.91 19.92
C GLY A 110 -19.94 -5.96 19.46
N GLY A 111 -20.20 -6.12 18.15
CA GLY A 111 -21.56 -6.14 17.60
C GLY A 111 -22.19 -4.76 17.37
N HIS A 112 -21.50 -3.70 17.70
CA HIS A 112 -21.94 -2.34 17.43
C HIS A 112 -21.16 -1.70 16.29
N LYS A 113 -21.87 -0.99 15.39
CA LYS A 113 -21.26 -0.20 14.32
C LYS A 113 -20.82 1.14 14.89
N LYS A 114 -19.50 1.38 14.88
CA LYS A 114 -18.92 2.68 15.25
C LYS A 114 -18.32 3.33 14.00
N ARG A 115 -18.65 4.59 13.78
CA ARG A 115 -17.97 5.41 12.76
C ARG A 115 -16.67 5.91 13.33
N THR A 116 -15.58 5.60 12.66
CA THR A 116 -14.25 6.15 12.93
C THR A 116 -13.81 6.98 11.76
N GLU A 117 -13.25 8.14 12.04
CA GLU A 117 -12.60 8.96 11.03
C GLU A 117 -11.15 8.48 10.86
N ARG A 118 -10.75 8.28 9.61
CA ARG A 118 -9.39 7.93 9.26
C ARG A 118 -8.90 8.87 8.17
N THR A 119 -7.69 9.35 8.32
CA THR A 119 -7.03 10.15 7.29
C THR A 119 -6.10 9.23 6.48
N GLU A 120 -6.20 9.29 5.18
CA GLU A 120 -5.20 8.71 4.28
C GLU A 120 -4.34 9.83 3.71
N ILE A 121 -3.05 9.63 3.76
CA ILE A 121 -2.06 10.62 3.34
C ILE A 121 -1.11 9.96 2.35
N LEU A 122 -0.85 10.61 1.24
CA LEU A 122 0.20 10.25 0.31
C LEU A 122 1.36 11.22 0.46
N TYR A 123 2.49 10.69 0.85
CA TYR A 123 3.74 11.43 1.01
C TYR A 123 4.67 11.26 -0.17
N LYS A 124 5.42 12.31 -0.45
CA LYS A 124 6.69 12.21 -1.17
C LYS A 124 7.82 12.25 -0.15
N VAL A 125 8.64 11.22 -0.15
CA VAL A 125 9.78 11.12 0.76
C VAL A 125 10.81 12.19 0.42
N VAL A 126 11.18 12.97 1.43
CA VAL A 126 12.28 13.93 1.34
C VAL A 126 13.56 13.20 1.73
N LYS A 127 14.51 13.16 0.83
CA LYS A 127 15.78 12.44 1.03
C LYS A 127 16.72 13.23 1.93
N LYS A 128 17.47 12.51 2.69
CA LYS A 128 18.58 13.08 3.46
C LYS A 128 19.71 13.55 2.55
#